data_5a0131593a57c66e1e8808072b4e1916
#
_entry.id   5a0131593a57c66e1e8808072b4e1916
#
_cell.length_a   1.000
_cell.length_b   1.000
_cell.length_c   1.000
_cell.angle_alpha   90.00
_cell.angle_beta   90.00
_cell.angle_gamma   90.00
#
_symmetry.space_group_name_H-M   'P 1'
#
loop_
_entity.id
_entity.type
_entity.pdbx_description
1 polymer ?
#
loop_
_entity_poly.entity_id
_entity_poly.type
_entity_poly.pdbx_seq_one_letter_code
_entity_poly.pdbx_strand_id
1 'polypeptide(L)'
;MTKLNKSLEKELDGVFHAYLLFSNSSRELIKQAKKFAGLIAFNDESIDAHPDIKIVESDNLRTLGVEDIRTVITQDNLSPIEGRYKVVIFPPLKSLTEEASNALLKTIEEPSKTSVFLILSTGNFWSHSRDDSNNMILSTIKSRCRTIFVDTDKDIKFNYSNED
;
A
#
# COMPACT_ATOMS: atom_id res chain seq x y z
N MET A 1 -20.13 -7.25 5.34
CA MET A 1 -19.32 -6.63 4.29
C MET A 1 -18.63 -5.37 4.81
N THR A 2 -17.34 -5.30 4.65
CA THR A 2 -16.59 -4.12 5.07
C THR A 2 -16.75 -3.01 4.02
N LYS A 3 -17.27 -1.89 4.43
CA LYS A 3 -17.42 -0.72 3.57
C LYS A 3 -16.05 -0.07 3.35
N LEU A 4 -15.83 0.55 2.19
CA LEU A 4 -14.60 1.29 1.95
C LEU A 4 -14.46 2.43 2.95
N ASN A 5 -13.26 2.60 3.48
CA ASN A 5 -12.94 3.66 4.42
C ASN A 5 -13.18 5.03 3.77
N LYS A 6 -13.75 5.97 4.53
CA LYS A 6 -14.08 7.32 4.04
C LYS A 6 -12.86 8.09 3.53
N SER A 7 -11.71 7.90 4.15
CA SER A 7 -10.47 8.56 3.72
C SER A 7 -10.02 8.07 2.34
N LEU A 8 -10.26 6.81 2.04
CA LEU A 8 -9.98 6.24 0.71
C LEU A 8 -11.03 6.65 -0.32
N GLU A 9 -12.30 6.74 0.09
CA GLU A 9 -13.39 7.19 -0.77
C GLU A 9 -13.11 8.57 -1.37
N LYS A 10 -12.57 9.47 -0.58
CA LYS A 10 -12.21 10.83 -1.03
C LYS A 10 -11.15 10.82 -2.13
N GLU A 11 -10.30 9.81 -2.15
CA GLU A 11 -9.21 9.70 -3.12
C GLU A 11 -9.69 9.23 -4.49
N LEU A 12 -10.87 8.66 -4.59
CA LEU A 12 -11.42 8.18 -5.87
C LEU A 12 -11.66 9.31 -6.87
N ASP A 13 -11.84 10.53 -6.41
CA ASP A 13 -12.05 11.70 -7.29
C ASP A 13 -10.74 12.21 -7.91
N GLY A 14 -9.59 11.87 -7.33
CA GLY A 14 -8.29 12.28 -7.84
C GLY A 14 -7.22 11.32 -7.36
N VAL A 15 -7.02 10.23 -8.09
CA VAL A 15 -6.09 9.17 -7.71
C VAL A 15 -4.65 9.62 -7.83
N PHE A 16 -3.89 9.48 -6.74
CA PHE A 16 -2.46 9.74 -6.72
C PHE A 16 -1.69 8.46 -7.08
N HIS A 17 -0.44 8.60 -7.50
CA HIS A 17 0.34 7.46 -7.99
C HIS A 17 0.93 6.56 -6.90
N ALA A 18 1.03 7.04 -5.65
CA ALA A 18 1.63 6.27 -4.56
C ALA A 18 0.98 6.61 -3.22
N TYR A 19 0.52 5.59 -2.52
CA TYR A 19 -0.11 5.70 -1.22
C TYR A 19 0.62 4.87 -0.18
N LEU A 20 0.79 5.43 1.00
CA LEU A 20 1.17 4.68 2.19
C LEU A 20 -0.07 4.55 3.07
N LEU A 21 -0.63 3.35 3.12
CA LEU A 21 -1.83 3.04 3.91
C LEU A 21 -1.41 2.31 5.18
N PHE A 22 -1.88 2.78 6.32
CA PHE A 22 -1.56 2.11 7.56
C PHE A 22 -2.79 1.96 8.47
N SER A 23 -2.78 0.88 9.24
CA SER A 23 -3.84 0.48 10.16
C SER A 23 -3.26 -0.43 11.23
N ASN A 24 -3.97 -0.58 12.32
CA ASN A 24 -3.60 -1.51 13.39
C ASN A 24 -3.90 -2.99 13.04
N SER A 25 -4.71 -3.22 12.01
CA SER A 25 -5.08 -4.57 11.57
C SER A 25 -4.61 -4.83 10.14
N SER A 26 -3.67 -5.77 9.97
CA SER A 26 -3.17 -6.14 8.65
C SER A 26 -4.26 -6.77 7.78
N ARG A 27 -5.14 -7.56 8.37
CA ARG A 27 -6.24 -8.22 7.67
C ARG A 27 -7.23 -7.21 7.09
N GLU A 28 -7.64 -6.24 7.89
CA GLU A 28 -8.56 -5.19 7.45
C GLU A 28 -7.89 -4.26 6.44
N LEU A 29 -6.61 -3.97 6.64
CA LEU A 29 -5.83 -3.14 5.73
C LEU A 29 -5.74 -3.76 4.33
N ILE A 30 -5.47 -5.06 4.25
CA ILE A 30 -5.41 -5.78 2.96
C ILE A 30 -6.79 -5.76 2.28
N LYS A 31 -7.86 -5.98 3.01
CA LYS A 31 -9.23 -5.92 2.47
C LYS A 31 -9.55 -4.55 1.90
N GLN A 32 -9.23 -3.49 2.65
CA GLN A 32 -9.46 -2.12 2.21
C GLN A 32 -8.61 -1.78 0.97
N ALA A 33 -7.36 -2.21 0.94
CA ALA A 33 -6.47 -2.00 -0.19
C ALA A 33 -7.00 -2.67 -1.46
N LYS A 34 -7.50 -3.90 -1.35
CA LYS A 34 -8.09 -4.63 -2.48
C LYS A 34 -9.35 -3.94 -3.01
N LYS A 35 -10.23 -3.48 -2.13
CA LYS A 35 -11.43 -2.73 -2.51
C LYS A 35 -11.08 -1.43 -3.21
N PHE A 36 -10.15 -0.70 -2.65
CA PHE A 36 -9.66 0.56 -3.22
C PHE A 36 -9.05 0.31 -4.61
N ALA A 37 -8.23 -0.73 -4.75
CA ALA A 37 -7.64 -1.11 -6.03
C ALA A 37 -8.71 -1.46 -7.08
N GLY A 38 -9.72 -2.22 -6.71
CA GLY A 38 -10.83 -2.56 -7.61
C GLY A 38 -11.59 -1.33 -8.08
N LEU A 39 -11.86 -0.40 -7.18
CA LEU A 39 -12.54 0.86 -7.52
C LEU A 39 -11.68 1.77 -8.40
N ILE A 40 -10.38 1.86 -8.12
CA ILE A 40 -9.43 2.64 -8.94
C ILE A 40 -9.37 2.09 -10.36
N ALA A 41 -9.16 0.79 -10.50
CA ALA A 41 -8.88 0.16 -11.79
C ALA A 41 -10.14 -0.08 -12.62
N PHE A 42 -11.24 -0.49 -11.99
CA PHE A 42 -12.43 -0.98 -12.68
C PHE A 42 -13.74 -0.32 -12.25
N ASN A 43 -13.71 0.55 -11.26
CA ASN A 43 -14.90 1.09 -10.62
C ASN A 43 -15.80 -0.02 -10.03
N ASP A 44 -15.17 -1.09 -9.56
CA ASP A 44 -15.86 -2.29 -9.04
C ASP A 44 -15.13 -2.81 -7.81
N GLU A 45 -15.74 -2.69 -6.63
CA GLU A 45 -15.16 -3.14 -5.36
C GLU A 45 -15.20 -4.66 -5.17
N SER A 46 -15.94 -5.39 -6.00
CA SER A 46 -16.10 -6.84 -5.90
C SER A 46 -14.95 -7.63 -6.54
N ILE A 47 -14.05 -6.96 -7.25
CA ILE A 47 -12.91 -7.61 -7.90
C ILE A 47 -11.97 -8.17 -6.83
N ASP A 48 -11.84 -9.49 -6.78
CA ASP A 48 -10.99 -10.18 -5.81
C ASP A 48 -9.61 -10.49 -6.36
N ALA A 49 -9.55 -10.96 -7.60
CA ALA A 49 -8.29 -11.28 -8.26
C ALA A 49 -8.33 -10.84 -9.73
N HIS A 50 -7.31 -10.11 -10.16
CA HIS A 50 -7.18 -9.67 -11.54
C HIS A 50 -5.71 -9.36 -11.84
N PRO A 51 -5.23 -9.61 -13.09
CA PRO A 51 -3.85 -9.29 -13.47
C PRO A 51 -3.46 -7.82 -13.28
N ASP A 52 -4.43 -6.90 -13.36
CA ASP A 52 -4.17 -5.47 -13.16
C ASP A 52 -4.11 -5.05 -11.69
N ILE A 53 -4.41 -5.97 -10.77
CA ILE A 53 -4.26 -5.77 -9.33
C ILE A 53 -3.27 -6.80 -8.81
N LYS A 54 -2.02 -6.39 -8.66
CA LYS A 54 -0.92 -7.28 -8.27
C LYS A 54 -0.58 -7.09 -6.79
N ILE A 55 -0.60 -8.19 -6.03
CA ILE A 55 -0.07 -8.20 -4.67
C ILE A 55 1.34 -8.77 -4.74
N VAL A 56 2.31 -8.01 -4.24
CA VAL A 56 3.71 -8.44 -4.23
C VAL A 56 3.89 -9.53 -3.21
N GLU A 57 4.47 -10.64 -3.64
CA GLU A 57 4.80 -11.75 -2.77
C GLU A 57 6.32 -11.85 -2.65
N SER A 58 6.78 -12.28 -1.50
CA SER A 58 8.20 -12.54 -1.25
C SER A 58 8.38 -13.98 -0.80
N ASP A 59 9.42 -14.62 -1.32
CA ASP A 59 9.84 -15.94 -0.86
C ASP A 59 10.26 -15.92 0.62
N ASN A 60 10.67 -14.76 1.10
CA ASN A 60 10.95 -14.50 2.51
C ASN A 60 9.75 -13.79 3.15
N LEU A 61 9.04 -14.47 4.05
CA LEU A 61 7.81 -13.99 4.69
C LEU A 61 7.92 -12.64 5.42
N ARG A 62 9.12 -12.07 5.56
CA ARG A 62 9.33 -10.87 6.38
C ARG A 62 10.10 -9.76 5.70
N THR A 63 10.78 -10.05 4.59
CA THR A 63 11.65 -9.09 3.95
C THR A 63 11.41 -9.07 2.45
N LEU A 64 11.20 -7.88 1.88
CA LEU A 64 11.20 -7.69 0.45
C LEU A 64 12.59 -7.28 -0.01
N GLY A 65 13.16 -8.06 -0.93
CA GLY A 65 14.43 -7.79 -1.55
C GLY A 65 14.27 -7.08 -2.89
N VAL A 66 15.39 -6.66 -3.47
CA VAL A 66 15.42 -5.94 -4.75
C VAL A 66 14.82 -6.75 -5.90
N GLU A 67 15.01 -8.06 -5.91
CA GLU A 67 14.42 -8.92 -6.96
C GLU A 67 12.90 -9.00 -6.88
N ASP A 68 12.34 -9.00 -5.67
CA ASP A 68 10.89 -8.94 -5.47
C ASP A 68 10.31 -7.65 -6.07
N ILE A 69 10.99 -6.55 -5.87
CA ILE A 69 10.61 -5.24 -6.39
C ILE A 69 10.80 -5.18 -7.91
N ARG A 70 11.95 -5.60 -8.42
CA ARG A 70 12.26 -5.58 -9.86
C ARG A 70 11.29 -6.42 -10.69
N THR A 71 10.86 -7.56 -10.17
CA THR A 71 9.90 -8.44 -10.85
C THR A 71 8.59 -7.71 -11.13
N VAL A 72 8.21 -6.78 -10.26
CA VAL A 72 6.94 -6.04 -10.37
C VAL A 72 7.10 -4.76 -11.18
N ILE A 73 8.27 -4.12 -11.14
CA ILE A 73 8.51 -2.78 -11.67
C ILE A 73 8.86 -2.77 -13.16
N THR A 74 9.07 -3.92 -13.81
CA THR A 74 9.33 -3.93 -15.26
C THR A 74 8.18 -3.25 -16.00
N GLN A 75 8.48 -2.51 -17.06
CA GLN A 75 7.50 -1.70 -17.79
C GLN A 75 6.27 -2.51 -18.22
N ASP A 76 6.47 -3.72 -18.66
CA ASP A 76 5.39 -4.62 -19.10
C ASP A 76 4.43 -4.96 -17.94
N ASN A 77 4.97 -5.01 -16.71
CA ASN A 77 4.17 -5.30 -15.53
C ASN A 77 3.44 -4.10 -14.96
N LEU A 78 3.78 -2.88 -15.40
CA LEU A 78 3.16 -1.64 -14.91
C LEU A 78 2.03 -1.13 -15.81
N SER A 79 1.85 -1.71 -16.98
CA SER A 79 0.76 -1.34 -17.89
C SER A 79 -0.49 -2.19 -17.60
N PRO A 80 -1.68 -1.57 -17.51
CA PRO A 80 -2.90 -2.34 -17.31
C PRO A 80 -3.29 -3.11 -18.58
N ILE A 81 -3.93 -4.25 -18.41
CA ILE A 81 -4.46 -5.07 -19.50
C ILE A 81 -5.89 -4.61 -19.84
N GLU A 82 -6.73 -4.46 -18.83
CA GLU A 82 -8.14 -4.11 -18.99
C GLU A 82 -8.56 -2.88 -18.19
N GLY A 83 -7.97 -2.69 -17.03
CA GLY A 83 -8.31 -1.59 -16.12
C GLY A 83 -7.76 -0.24 -16.57
N ARG A 84 -8.23 0.81 -15.94
CA ARG A 84 -7.69 2.17 -16.14
C ARG A 84 -6.30 2.31 -15.55
N TYR A 85 -6.00 1.53 -14.51
CA TYR A 85 -4.73 1.56 -13.80
C TYR A 85 -4.24 0.15 -13.53
N LYS A 86 -2.93 -0.02 -13.49
CA LYS A 86 -2.26 -1.16 -12.88
C LYS A 86 -2.00 -0.80 -11.43
N VAL A 87 -2.60 -1.54 -10.50
CA VAL A 87 -2.43 -1.31 -9.07
C VAL A 87 -1.49 -2.37 -8.50
N VAL A 88 -0.43 -1.92 -7.83
CA VAL A 88 0.54 -2.80 -7.18
C VAL A 88 0.41 -2.60 -5.67
N ILE A 89 0.09 -3.67 -4.96
CA ILE A 89 -0.08 -3.67 -3.52
C ILE A 89 1.12 -4.35 -2.87
N PHE A 90 1.85 -3.60 -2.06
CA PHE A 90 2.92 -4.15 -1.22
C PHE A 90 2.31 -4.52 0.13
N PRO A 91 2.34 -5.80 0.53
CA PRO A 91 1.76 -6.22 1.80
C PRO A 91 2.45 -5.55 2.97
N PRO A 92 1.91 -5.65 4.20
CA PRO A 92 2.50 -4.99 5.35
C PRO A 92 3.99 -5.32 5.48
N LEU A 93 4.82 -4.28 5.28
CA LEU A 93 6.27 -4.43 5.27
C LEU A 93 6.80 -4.53 6.69
N LYS A 94 7.55 -5.59 6.97
CA LYS A 94 8.34 -5.72 8.20
C LYS A 94 9.75 -5.22 7.98
N SER A 95 10.29 -5.41 6.78
CA SER A 95 11.57 -4.82 6.40
C SER A 95 11.72 -4.77 4.89
N LEU A 96 12.52 -3.81 4.43
CA LEU A 96 13.00 -3.68 3.06
C LEU A 96 14.51 -3.67 3.09
N THR A 97 15.15 -4.34 2.13
CA THR A 97 16.59 -4.15 1.95
C THR A 97 16.82 -2.73 1.42
N GLU A 98 18.02 -2.19 1.63
CA GLU A 98 18.39 -0.87 1.14
C GLU A 98 18.24 -0.79 -0.39
N GLU A 99 18.68 -1.82 -1.10
CA GLU A 99 18.56 -1.91 -2.56
C GLU A 99 17.10 -1.94 -3.02
N ALA A 100 16.24 -2.68 -2.32
CA ALA A 100 14.81 -2.73 -2.59
C ALA A 100 14.16 -1.37 -2.37
N SER A 101 14.51 -0.69 -1.29
CA SER A 101 14.04 0.65 -0.98
C SER A 101 14.42 1.64 -2.08
N ASN A 102 15.67 1.62 -2.52
CA ASN A 102 16.14 2.50 -3.59
C ASN A 102 15.40 2.25 -4.91
N ALA A 103 15.16 1.00 -5.26
CA ALA A 103 14.41 0.64 -6.46
C ALA A 103 12.96 1.13 -6.37
N LEU A 104 12.32 0.97 -5.22
CA LEU A 104 10.95 1.42 -4.99
C LEU A 104 10.86 2.95 -5.04
N LEU A 105 11.79 3.65 -4.39
CA LEU A 105 11.83 5.12 -4.38
C LEU A 105 11.98 5.67 -5.79
N LYS A 106 12.86 5.11 -6.58
CA LYS A 106 13.05 5.54 -7.97
C LYS A 106 11.75 5.40 -8.77
N THR A 107 11.03 4.30 -8.57
CA THR A 107 9.77 4.06 -9.26
C THR A 107 8.68 5.03 -8.82
N ILE A 108 8.63 5.38 -7.55
CA ILE A 108 7.68 6.35 -7.01
C ILE A 108 7.99 7.76 -7.49
N GLU A 109 9.27 8.11 -7.66
CA GLU A 109 9.69 9.41 -8.15
C GLU A 109 9.44 9.60 -9.65
N GLU A 110 9.52 8.53 -10.41
CA GLU A 110 9.29 8.53 -11.86
C GLU A 110 8.12 7.60 -12.21
N PRO A 111 6.89 7.92 -11.77
CA PRO A 111 5.77 7.01 -11.95
C PRO A 111 5.27 6.95 -13.40
N SER A 112 4.81 5.78 -13.80
CA SER A 112 4.01 5.62 -15.00
C SER A 112 2.65 6.32 -14.80
N LYS A 113 2.07 6.87 -15.87
CA LYS A 113 0.75 7.52 -15.81
C LYS A 113 -0.40 6.57 -15.44
N THR A 114 -0.19 5.28 -15.61
CA THR A 114 -1.22 4.25 -15.43
C THR A 114 -0.93 3.31 -14.26
N SER A 115 0.07 3.62 -13.44
CA SER A 115 0.42 2.81 -12.27
C SER A 115 0.02 3.49 -10.98
N VAL A 116 -0.49 2.70 -10.04
CA VAL A 116 -0.75 3.16 -8.67
C VAL A 116 -0.13 2.16 -7.70
N PHE A 117 0.62 2.67 -6.73
CA PHE A 117 1.30 1.86 -5.72
C PHE A 117 0.62 2.04 -4.37
N LEU A 118 0.20 0.92 -3.77
CA LEU A 118 -0.37 0.89 -2.42
C LEU A 118 0.61 0.18 -1.50
N ILE A 119 1.28 0.93 -0.64
CA ILE A 119 2.24 0.38 0.32
C ILE A 119 1.52 0.28 1.66
N LEU A 120 1.43 -0.93 2.20
CA LEU A 120 0.71 -1.20 3.43
C LEU A 120 1.67 -1.28 4.61
N SER A 121 1.28 -0.68 5.72
CA SER A 121 2.06 -0.74 6.95
C SER A 121 1.13 -0.95 8.14
N THR A 122 1.53 -1.81 9.07
CA THR A 122 0.77 -2.10 10.28
C THR A 122 1.59 -1.86 11.53
N GLY A 123 0.88 -1.76 12.65
CA GLY A 123 1.50 -1.72 13.96
C GLY A 123 2.23 -0.43 14.25
N ASN A 124 3.35 -0.57 14.87
CA ASN A 124 4.10 0.52 15.46
C ASN A 124 4.93 1.32 14.45
N PHE A 125 4.32 1.74 13.34
CA PHE A 125 4.98 2.62 12.37
C PHE A 125 5.58 3.86 13.06
N TRP A 126 4.93 4.31 14.12
CA TRP A 126 5.36 5.44 14.92
C TRP A 126 6.12 5.07 16.18
N SER A 127 6.19 3.77 16.53
CA SER A 127 7.01 3.40 17.66
C SER A 127 8.47 3.58 17.26
N HIS A 128 9.20 4.21 18.15
CA HIS A 128 10.63 4.40 18.02
C HIS A 128 11.32 3.03 18.00
N SER A 129 11.33 2.37 16.85
CA SER A 129 12.19 1.22 16.71
C SER A 129 13.62 1.71 16.84
N ARG A 130 14.43 1.02 17.62
CA ARG A 130 15.82 1.37 17.83
C ARG A 130 16.67 1.13 16.57
N ASP A 131 16.06 0.71 15.49
CA ASP A 131 16.72 0.50 14.22
C ASP A 131 16.55 1.75 13.35
N ASP A 132 17.48 2.66 13.46
CA ASP A 132 17.49 3.94 12.76
C ASP A 132 17.46 3.79 11.23
N SER A 133 18.03 2.71 10.71
CA SER A 133 18.07 2.48 9.26
C SER A 133 16.68 2.22 8.68
N ASN A 134 15.86 1.38 9.34
CA ASN A 134 14.48 1.12 8.93
C ASN A 134 13.60 2.37 9.05
N ASN A 135 13.80 3.17 10.07
CA ASN A 135 13.08 4.43 10.24
C ASN A 135 13.42 5.43 9.14
N MET A 136 14.65 5.50 8.70
CA MET A 136 15.05 6.36 7.57
C MET A 136 14.40 5.92 6.26
N ILE A 137 14.38 4.63 5.98
CA ILE A 137 13.76 4.06 4.78
C ILE A 137 12.28 4.40 4.74
N LEU A 138 11.56 4.13 5.82
CA LEU A 138 10.13 4.40 5.92
C LEU A 138 9.83 5.89 5.83
N SER A 139 10.64 6.74 6.45
CA SER A 139 10.51 8.19 6.38
C SER A 139 10.69 8.71 4.95
N THR A 140 11.63 8.17 4.22
CA THR A 140 11.90 8.55 2.82
C THR A 140 10.74 8.14 1.91
N ILE A 141 10.20 6.94 2.09
CA ILE A 141 9.02 6.47 1.35
C ILE A 141 7.81 7.35 1.70
N LYS A 142 7.59 7.61 2.99
CA LYS A 142 6.48 8.43 3.47
C LYS A 142 6.46 9.82 2.84
N SER A 143 7.63 10.44 2.68
CA SER A 143 7.73 11.79 2.11
C SER A 143 7.32 11.86 0.64
N ARG A 144 7.32 10.73 -0.06
CA ARG A 144 6.98 10.63 -1.49
C ARG A 144 5.61 10.04 -1.75
N CYS A 145 4.95 9.54 -0.71
CA CYS A 145 3.63 8.93 -0.79
C CYS A 145 2.58 9.82 -0.13
N ARG A 146 1.35 9.64 -0.56
CA ARG A 146 0.22 10.18 0.16
C ARG A 146 -0.13 9.21 1.29
N THR A 147 -0.01 9.67 2.53
CA THR A 147 -0.20 8.83 3.71
C THR A 147 -1.65 8.89 4.18
N ILE A 148 -2.29 7.73 4.32
CA ILE A 148 -3.68 7.62 4.77
C ILE A 148 -3.76 6.61 5.90
N PHE A 149 -4.34 7.02 7.02
CA PHE A 149 -4.70 6.11 8.11
C PHE A 149 -6.07 5.48 7.80
N VAL A 150 -6.10 4.16 7.78
CA VAL A 150 -7.31 3.39 7.50
C VAL A 150 -7.91 2.92 8.82
N ASP A 151 -8.93 3.61 9.30
CA ASP A 151 -9.64 3.22 10.50
C ASP A 151 -10.46 1.95 10.25
N THR A 152 -10.42 1.04 11.20
CA THR A 152 -11.29 -0.13 11.20
C THR A 152 -12.40 0.06 12.22
N ASP A 153 -13.50 -0.64 12.05
CA ASP A 153 -14.63 -0.60 13.02
C ASP A 153 -14.19 -0.97 14.44
N LYS A 154 -13.12 -1.76 14.55
CA LYS A 154 -12.53 -2.14 15.83
C LYS A 154 -11.79 -0.98 16.48
N ASP A 155 -11.11 -0.17 15.69
CA ASP A 155 -10.36 0.99 16.17
C ASP A 155 -11.31 2.07 16.70
N ILE A 156 -12.44 2.25 16.03
CA ILE A 156 -13.48 3.20 16.45
C ILE A 156 -14.02 2.81 17.83
N LYS A 157 -14.30 1.53 18.05
CA LYS A 157 -14.78 1.04 19.35
C LYS A 157 -13.75 1.23 20.46
N PHE A 158 -12.48 1.06 20.14
CA PHE A 158 -11.39 1.20 21.11
C PHE A 158 -11.20 2.66 21.55
N ASN A 159 -11.32 3.60 20.62
CA ASN A 159 -11.21 5.03 20.91
C ASN A 159 -12.33 5.53 21.83
N TYR A 160 -13.54 5.00 21.67
CA TYR A 160 -14.67 5.34 22.53
C TYR A 160 -14.55 4.80 23.95
N SER A 161 -13.82 3.72 24.16
CA SER A 161 -13.65 3.13 25.47
C SER A 161 -12.59 3.82 26.34
N ASN A 162 -11.79 4.69 25.75
CA ASN A 162 -10.72 5.42 26.45
C ASN A 162 -11.10 6.86 26.83
N GLU A 163 -12.31 7.30 26.53
CA GLU A 163 -12.80 8.63 26.88
C GLU A 163 -13.64 8.65 28.17
N ASP A 164 -13.71 7.55 28.90
CA ASP A 164 -14.37 7.50 30.21
C ASP A 164 -13.37 7.77 31.33
#